data_2fbe3127ac895c446c029a0e031156c8
#
_entry.id   2fbe3127ac895c446c029a0e031156c8
#
_cell.length_a   1.000
_cell.length_b   1.000
_cell.length_c   1.000
_cell.angle_alpha   90.00
_cell.angle_beta   90.00
_cell.angle_gamma   90.00
#
_symmetry.space_group_name_H-M   'P 1'
#
loop_
_entity.id
_entity.type
_entity.pdbx_description
1 polymer ?
#
loop_
_entity_poly.entity_id
_entity_poly.type
_entity_poly.pdbx_seq_one_letter_code
_entity_poly.pdbx_strand_id
1 'polypeptide(L)'
;GEDLNVVNLLQSQWGNLFTSIEDFTGRPTVSQVGDNVVYVCQENREHAMGHLILWGLKEPVMPWCTNGPGEAELGGTMEATLSDWADQCHAQGGTVIAPHIGSLSGEIVALIATGRIEGMEMVRMHEKAHNGYYQTLNSGYRIPLVGGTDKMSADVTVGLSRTYARLPEGQSFDYDNWCKAVASGRTFASSGPIIRLTVDGHDIGDTLQISGPGSVQVEATAESIFPIYSLEIVQEGHVVASVHSKKGSRRLMLSENITVDDHTWLAARCGGPEYYTEGNFNSGQPPSWSHKHSASSSIVGVHFDAWRR
;
A
#
# COMPACT_ATOMS: atom_id res chain seq x y z
N GLY A 1 -14.97 17.75 1.15
CA GLY A 1 -13.62 17.23 1.25
C GLY A 1 -13.56 15.74 0.99
N GLU A 2 -12.34 15.23 0.89
CA GLU A 2 -12.07 13.84 0.52
C GLU A 2 -12.17 12.88 1.73
N ASP A 3 -12.49 13.38 2.91
CA ASP A 3 -12.59 12.62 4.16
C ASP A 3 -11.32 11.82 4.48
N LEU A 4 -10.18 12.49 4.45
CA LEU A 4 -8.87 11.90 4.74
C LEU A 4 -8.40 12.37 6.13
N ASN A 5 -8.06 11.43 7.00
CA ASN A 5 -7.46 11.75 8.30
C ASN A 5 -5.98 12.09 8.18
N VAL A 6 -5.25 11.42 7.26
CA VAL A 6 -3.83 11.66 7.02
C VAL A 6 -3.59 11.98 5.56
N VAL A 7 -2.78 13.01 5.31
CA VAL A 7 -2.23 13.34 3.99
C VAL A 7 -0.73 13.42 4.13
N ASN A 8 -0.01 12.52 3.47
CA ASN A 8 1.43 12.61 3.27
C ASN A 8 1.68 13.45 2.02
N LEU A 9 2.13 14.67 2.21
CA LEU A 9 2.48 15.58 1.13
C LEU A 9 3.96 15.37 0.80
N LEU A 10 4.24 14.71 -0.33
CA LEU A 10 5.60 14.34 -0.68
C LEU A 10 6.34 15.52 -1.34
N GLN A 11 7.45 15.92 -0.75
CA GLN A 11 8.45 16.73 -1.43
C GLN A 11 9.23 15.83 -2.37
N SER A 12 9.45 16.29 -3.58
CA SER A 12 10.15 15.53 -4.61
C SER A 12 10.83 16.49 -5.60
N GLN A 13 11.73 15.94 -6.37
CA GLN A 13 12.40 16.64 -7.45
C GLN A 13 12.17 15.88 -8.76
N TRP A 14 11.88 16.62 -9.83
CA TRP A 14 11.81 16.11 -11.18
C TRP A 14 12.52 17.08 -12.13
N GLY A 15 13.70 16.72 -12.57
CA GLY A 15 14.56 17.65 -13.34
C GLY A 15 14.76 18.96 -12.59
N ASN A 16 14.37 20.07 -13.21
CA ASN A 16 14.41 21.42 -12.64
C ASN A 16 13.19 21.76 -11.77
N LEU A 17 12.19 20.91 -11.69
CA LEU A 17 11.03 21.10 -10.85
C LEU A 17 11.27 20.41 -9.51
N PHE A 18 11.18 21.16 -8.44
CA PHE A 18 11.26 20.64 -7.08
C PHE A 18 10.33 21.43 -6.16
N THR A 19 9.88 20.79 -5.11
CA THR A 19 9.10 21.43 -4.07
C THR A 19 10.00 22.22 -3.14
N SER A 20 9.44 23.29 -2.54
CA SER A 20 10.19 24.13 -1.61
C SER A 20 10.54 23.39 -0.33
N ILE A 21 11.80 23.46 0.08
CA ILE A 21 12.27 22.87 1.34
C ILE A 21 11.70 23.62 2.55
N GLU A 22 11.30 24.87 2.39
CA GLU A 22 10.72 25.69 3.46
C GLU A 22 9.37 25.13 3.96
N ASP A 23 8.68 24.34 3.15
CA ASP A 23 7.43 23.68 3.55
C ASP A 23 7.67 22.51 4.51
N PHE A 24 8.90 22.03 4.63
CA PHE A 24 9.25 20.93 5.49
C PHE A 24 9.38 21.40 6.95
N THR A 25 8.55 20.83 7.81
CA THR A 25 8.48 21.21 9.24
C THR A 25 9.00 20.15 10.20
N GLY A 26 9.23 18.94 9.73
CA GLY A 26 9.66 17.78 10.54
C GLY A 26 8.62 17.32 11.59
N ARG A 27 7.37 17.75 11.43
CA ARG A 27 6.28 17.44 12.37
C ARG A 27 4.91 17.50 11.66
N PRO A 28 3.90 16.79 12.19
CA PRO A 28 2.56 16.87 11.63
C PRO A 28 1.93 18.25 11.84
N THR A 29 1.23 18.72 10.83
CA THR A 29 0.32 19.86 10.93
C THR A 29 -1.09 19.32 11.15
N VAL A 30 -1.67 19.59 12.30
CA VAL A 30 -3.01 19.12 12.69
C VAL A 30 -4.03 20.20 12.37
N SER A 31 -5.16 19.81 11.82
CA SER A 31 -6.29 20.72 11.55
C SER A 31 -6.84 21.31 12.84
N GLN A 32 -7.28 22.56 12.77
CA GLN A 32 -7.98 23.21 13.89
C GLN A 32 -9.40 22.65 14.11
N VAL A 33 -9.94 21.94 13.12
CA VAL A 33 -11.26 21.33 13.16
C VAL A 33 -11.14 19.88 12.76
N GLY A 34 -11.39 18.96 13.70
CA GLY A 34 -11.21 17.51 13.52
C GLY A 34 -9.77 17.06 13.68
N ASP A 35 -9.55 15.78 13.48
CA ASP A 35 -8.27 15.10 13.72
C ASP A 35 -7.47 14.90 12.43
N ASN A 36 -7.68 15.76 11.41
CA ASN A 36 -6.97 15.63 10.14
C ASN A 36 -5.53 16.12 10.25
N VAL A 37 -4.63 15.38 9.66
CA VAL A 37 -3.19 15.61 9.72
C VAL A 37 -2.62 15.72 8.31
N VAL A 38 -1.78 16.73 8.09
CA VAL A 38 -0.88 16.81 6.93
C VAL A 38 0.55 16.66 7.44
N TYR A 39 1.30 15.75 6.86
CA TYR A 39 2.72 15.61 7.12
C TYR A 39 3.49 15.82 5.82
N VAL A 40 4.44 16.75 5.82
CA VAL A 40 5.33 16.95 4.68
C VAL A 40 6.43 15.90 4.76
N CYS A 41 6.39 14.99 3.80
CA CYS A 41 7.28 13.83 3.66
C CYS A 41 8.15 13.99 2.42
N GLN A 42 8.86 12.95 2.01
CA GLN A 42 9.68 12.98 0.81
C GLN A 42 9.41 11.77 -0.09
N GLU A 43 9.57 11.98 -1.40
CA GLU A 43 9.84 10.92 -2.37
C GLU A 43 11.23 11.15 -2.95
N ASN A 44 12.19 10.35 -2.51
CA ASN A 44 13.55 10.38 -3.03
C ASN A 44 13.66 9.48 -4.26
N ARG A 45 14.35 9.93 -5.28
CA ARG A 45 14.34 9.37 -6.63
C ARG A 45 15.74 9.09 -7.14
N GLU A 46 15.99 7.88 -7.58
CA GLU A 46 17.20 7.49 -8.28
C GLU A 46 16.82 6.83 -9.61
N HIS A 47 17.43 7.32 -10.70
CA HIS A 47 17.01 6.97 -12.05
C HIS A 47 17.09 5.48 -12.37
N ALA A 48 18.13 4.79 -11.93
CA ALA A 48 18.36 3.39 -12.22
C ALA A 48 17.90 2.44 -11.10
N MET A 49 17.98 2.89 -9.84
CA MET A 49 17.71 2.06 -8.67
C MET A 49 16.28 2.12 -8.18
N GLY A 50 15.54 3.20 -8.53
CA GLY A 50 14.14 3.36 -8.17
C GLY A 50 13.87 4.52 -7.21
N HIS A 51 12.69 4.53 -6.62
CA HIS A 51 12.21 5.60 -5.75
C HIS A 51 11.88 5.06 -4.37
N LEU A 52 11.92 5.94 -3.36
CA LEU A 52 11.44 5.68 -2.00
C LEU A 52 10.56 6.80 -1.50
N ILE A 53 9.47 6.46 -0.86
CA ILE A 53 8.68 7.38 -0.03
C ILE A 53 9.16 7.25 1.40
N LEU A 54 9.48 8.39 2.02
CA LEU A 54 10.02 8.49 3.36
C LEU A 54 9.04 9.28 4.23
N TRP A 55 8.32 8.60 5.14
CA TRP A 55 7.34 9.19 6.03
C TRP A 55 7.92 9.50 7.41
N GLY A 56 7.38 10.53 8.08
CA GLY A 56 7.71 10.84 9.46
C GLY A 56 9.11 11.40 9.68
N LEU A 57 9.73 11.96 8.66
CA LEU A 57 11.05 12.58 8.74
C LEU A 57 11.03 13.82 9.62
N LYS A 58 12.02 13.97 10.50
CA LYS A 58 12.25 15.18 11.32
C LYS A 58 13.12 16.19 10.59
N GLU A 59 14.01 15.71 9.75
CA GLU A 59 14.90 16.48 8.89
C GLU A 59 14.91 15.89 7.48
N PRO A 60 15.09 16.70 6.42
CA PRO A 60 15.15 16.20 5.07
C PRO A 60 16.29 15.19 4.87
N VAL A 61 16.01 14.12 4.16
CA VAL A 61 17.01 13.14 3.71
C VAL A 61 17.50 13.55 2.33
N MET A 62 18.76 13.95 2.25
CA MET A 62 19.37 14.52 1.05
C MET A 62 20.41 13.57 0.42
N PRO A 63 20.66 13.67 -0.90
CA PRO A 63 19.93 14.45 -1.90
C PRO A 63 18.57 13.82 -2.22
N TRP A 64 17.59 14.62 -2.68
CA TRP A 64 16.26 14.09 -3.05
C TRP A 64 16.27 13.27 -4.32
N CYS A 65 17.21 13.57 -5.21
CA CYS A 65 17.31 12.97 -6.52
C CYS A 65 18.78 12.74 -6.85
N THR A 66 19.10 11.58 -7.39
CA THR A 66 20.44 11.21 -7.82
C THR A 66 20.39 10.55 -9.19
N ASN A 67 21.47 10.73 -9.95
CA ASN A 67 21.79 10.04 -11.20
C ASN A 67 20.70 10.07 -12.29
N GLY A 68 21.13 10.34 -13.50
CA GLY A 68 20.38 10.18 -14.73
C GLY A 68 19.67 11.42 -15.26
N PRO A 69 19.40 11.43 -16.57
CA PRO A 69 18.69 12.52 -17.22
C PRO A 69 17.24 12.58 -16.78
N GLY A 70 16.74 13.78 -16.57
CA GLY A 70 15.35 14.04 -16.18
C GLY A 70 15.12 14.06 -14.67
N GLU A 71 15.76 13.22 -13.89
CA GLU A 71 15.62 13.21 -12.43
C GLU A 71 16.76 13.90 -11.71
N ALA A 72 17.96 13.87 -12.27
CA ALA A 72 19.14 14.42 -11.66
C ALA A 72 19.94 15.36 -12.59
N GLU A 73 19.29 16.11 -13.45
CA GLU A 73 19.97 17.10 -14.31
C GLU A 73 20.75 18.17 -13.53
N LEU A 74 20.47 18.32 -12.25
CA LEU A 74 21.14 19.26 -11.34
C LEU A 74 22.40 18.69 -10.68
N GLY A 75 22.99 17.63 -11.22
CA GLY A 75 24.28 17.11 -10.79
C GLY A 75 24.18 16.03 -9.72
N GLY A 76 23.16 15.20 -9.78
CA GLY A 76 23.07 14.00 -8.94
C GLY A 76 24.25 13.07 -9.22
N THR A 77 24.87 12.62 -8.17
CA THR A 77 25.94 11.63 -8.19
C THR A 77 25.38 10.28 -7.77
N MET A 78 26.07 9.18 -8.09
CA MET A 78 25.75 7.85 -7.56
C MET A 78 26.22 7.66 -6.11
N GLU A 79 26.35 8.73 -5.35
CA GLU A 79 26.90 8.70 -3.99
C GLU A 79 25.86 8.25 -2.93
N ALA A 80 24.58 8.33 -3.24
CA ALA A 80 23.51 7.87 -2.37
C ALA A 80 22.75 6.72 -3.03
N THR A 81 22.59 5.62 -2.32
CA THR A 81 21.76 4.48 -2.69
C THR A 81 20.38 4.60 -2.04
N LEU A 82 19.41 3.81 -2.49
CA LEU A 82 18.12 3.73 -1.79
C LEU A 82 18.30 3.22 -0.35
N SER A 83 19.27 2.31 -0.13
CA SER A 83 19.60 1.82 1.22
C SER A 83 20.09 2.94 2.14
N ASP A 84 20.91 3.87 1.64
CA ASP A 84 21.39 5.01 2.43
C ASP A 84 20.21 5.92 2.85
N TRP A 85 19.26 6.16 1.96
CA TRP A 85 18.06 6.95 2.26
C TRP A 85 17.13 6.23 3.25
N ALA A 86 16.94 4.92 3.07
CA ALA A 86 16.14 4.12 4.00
C ALA A 86 16.74 4.13 5.41
N ASP A 87 18.05 3.92 5.53
CA ASP A 87 18.75 3.91 6.81
C ASP A 87 18.71 5.29 7.50
N GLN A 88 18.84 6.39 6.74
CA GLN A 88 18.67 7.75 7.25
C GLN A 88 17.23 8.04 7.71
N CYS A 89 16.23 7.51 7.00
CA CYS A 89 14.83 7.61 7.41
C CYS A 89 14.59 6.86 8.73
N HIS A 90 15.06 5.62 8.82
CA HIS A 90 14.93 4.80 10.04
C HIS A 90 15.65 5.42 11.23
N ALA A 91 16.84 6.03 11.03
CA ALA A 91 17.57 6.73 12.08
C ALA A 91 16.76 7.87 12.71
N GLN A 92 15.81 8.44 11.99
CA GLN A 92 14.88 9.47 12.47
C GLN A 92 13.60 8.89 13.09
N GLY A 93 13.40 7.57 13.03
CA GLY A 93 12.16 6.88 13.41
C GLY A 93 11.07 6.95 12.34
N GLY A 94 11.45 7.24 11.10
CA GLY A 94 10.54 7.29 9.96
C GLY A 94 10.17 5.91 9.42
N THR A 95 9.29 5.90 8.45
CA THR A 95 8.73 4.70 7.79
C THR A 95 9.04 4.77 6.29
N VAL A 96 9.56 3.70 5.73
CA VAL A 96 9.97 3.61 4.32
C VAL A 96 8.96 2.82 3.51
N ILE A 97 8.45 3.43 2.44
CA ILE A 97 7.46 2.83 1.55
C ILE A 97 8.05 2.69 0.15
N ALA A 98 7.93 1.51 -0.45
CA ALA A 98 8.21 1.30 -1.86
C ALA A 98 7.04 1.82 -2.70
N PRO A 99 7.21 2.91 -3.49
CA PRO A 99 6.10 3.52 -4.23
C PRO A 99 5.73 2.74 -5.50
N HIS A 100 4.52 2.98 -5.98
CA HIS A 100 3.97 2.59 -7.29
C HIS A 100 4.37 1.17 -7.76
N ILE A 101 4.01 0.14 -6.99
CA ILE A 101 4.29 -1.27 -7.33
C ILE A 101 3.79 -1.57 -8.74
N GLY A 102 4.69 -1.84 -9.65
CA GLY A 102 4.36 -2.23 -11.01
C GLY A 102 5.36 -3.24 -11.57
N SER A 103 6.59 -3.13 -11.15
CA SER A 103 7.64 -4.13 -11.34
C SER A 103 8.63 -3.99 -10.18
N LEU A 104 8.98 -5.10 -9.58
CA LEU A 104 10.09 -5.16 -8.63
C LEU A 104 11.39 -5.02 -9.44
N SER A 105 11.98 -3.85 -9.42
CA SER A 105 13.20 -3.54 -10.17
C SER A 105 14.15 -2.70 -9.32
N GLY A 106 15.38 -2.58 -9.78
CA GLY A 106 16.39 -1.79 -9.10
C GLY A 106 16.73 -2.31 -7.72
N GLU A 107 16.99 -1.40 -6.80
CA GLU A 107 17.41 -1.73 -5.43
C GLU A 107 16.25 -2.11 -4.51
N ILE A 108 15.00 -1.86 -4.90
CA ILE A 108 13.80 -2.16 -4.07
C ILE A 108 13.79 -3.61 -3.60
N VAL A 109 14.17 -4.56 -4.47
CA VAL A 109 14.23 -5.98 -4.10
C VAL A 109 15.25 -6.23 -2.96
N ALA A 110 16.40 -5.56 -3.00
CA ALA A 110 17.40 -5.66 -1.95
C ALA A 110 16.91 -5.03 -0.64
N LEU A 111 16.19 -3.91 -0.71
CA LEU A 111 15.60 -3.28 0.48
C LEU A 111 14.54 -4.17 1.12
N ILE A 112 13.69 -4.82 0.32
CA ILE A 112 12.73 -5.81 0.80
C ILE A 112 13.47 -6.96 1.51
N ALA A 113 14.48 -7.54 0.85
CA ALA A 113 15.23 -8.67 1.39
C ALA A 113 16.01 -8.33 2.67
N THR A 114 16.37 -7.08 2.85
CA THR A 114 17.11 -6.58 4.04
C THR A 114 16.22 -5.96 5.10
N GLY A 115 14.89 -6.01 4.93
CA GLY A 115 13.92 -5.51 5.92
C GLY A 115 13.87 -3.99 6.07
N ARG A 116 14.16 -3.26 4.99
CA ARG A 116 14.16 -1.78 4.97
C ARG A 116 12.85 -1.17 4.48
N ILE A 117 11.85 -1.99 4.12
CA ILE A 117 10.56 -1.55 3.59
C ILE A 117 9.45 -1.94 4.54
N GLU A 118 8.69 -0.95 5.03
CA GLU A 118 7.52 -1.15 5.88
C GLU A 118 6.19 -1.14 5.11
N GLY A 119 6.20 -0.85 3.82
CA GLY A 119 5.00 -0.91 3.00
C GLY A 119 5.28 -0.88 1.50
N MET A 120 4.38 -1.48 0.74
CA MET A 120 4.40 -1.44 -0.72
C MET A 120 3.16 -0.69 -1.22
N GLU A 121 3.39 0.39 -1.97
CA GLU A 121 2.31 1.25 -2.44
C GLU A 121 1.70 0.77 -3.75
N MET A 122 0.40 0.60 -3.74
CA MET A 122 -0.41 0.33 -4.91
C MET A 122 -1.17 1.60 -5.31
N VAL A 123 -0.62 2.36 -6.24
CA VAL A 123 -1.27 3.57 -6.78
C VAL A 123 -2.51 3.20 -7.59
N ARG A 124 -2.46 2.08 -8.28
CA ARG A 124 -3.54 1.56 -9.12
C ARG A 124 -3.70 0.08 -8.88
N MET A 125 -4.94 -0.32 -8.59
CA MET A 125 -5.29 -1.71 -8.29
C MET A 125 -5.61 -2.44 -9.58
N HIS A 126 -4.58 -2.84 -10.32
CA HIS A 126 -4.68 -3.62 -11.56
C HIS A 126 -3.87 -4.92 -11.44
N GLU A 127 -4.09 -5.86 -12.35
CA GLU A 127 -3.50 -7.19 -12.32
C GLU A 127 -1.98 -7.18 -12.16
N LYS A 128 -1.27 -6.34 -12.92
CA LYS A 128 0.19 -6.26 -12.84
C LYS A 128 0.70 -5.83 -11.46
N ALA A 129 0.02 -4.87 -10.82
CA ALA A 129 0.37 -4.41 -9.47
C ALA A 129 0.10 -5.52 -8.43
N HIS A 130 -1.03 -6.22 -8.53
CA HIS A 130 -1.31 -7.37 -7.68
C HIS A 130 -0.28 -8.48 -7.86
N ASN A 131 0.08 -8.82 -9.10
CA ASN A 131 1.06 -9.86 -9.37
C ASN A 131 2.43 -9.53 -8.75
N GLY A 132 2.90 -8.29 -8.85
CA GLY A 132 4.13 -7.85 -8.19
C GLY A 132 4.07 -7.98 -6.66
N TYR A 133 2.96 -7.57 -6.06
CA TYR A 133 2.72 -7.73 -4.62
C TYR A 133 2.68 -9.21 -4.21
N TYR A 134 1.92 -10.05 -4.92
CA TYR A 134 1.80 -11.46 -4.63
C TYR A 134 3.11 -12.23 -4.80
N GLN A 135 3.94 -11.87 -5.80
CA GLN A 135 5.28 -12.44 -5.94
C GLN A 135 6.16 -12.16 -4.71
N THR A 136 6.07 -10.95 -4.15
CA THR A 136 6.77 -10.59 -2.92
C THR A 136 6.31 -11.46 -1.76
N LEU A 137 5.00 -11.61 -1.58
CA LEU A 137 4.41 -12.44 -0.53
C LEU A 137 4.78 -13.92 -0.69
N ASN A 138 4.73 -14.46 -1.93
CA ASN A 138 5.11 -15.85 -2.24
C ASN A 138 6.61 -16.11 -2.01
N SER A 139 7.42 -15.05 -2.03
CA SER A 139 8.84 -15.13 -1.66
C SER A 139 9.08 -15.10 -0.14
N GLY A 140 8.02 -15.08 0.66
CA GLY A 140 8.06 -15.12 2.12
C GLY A 140 8.16 -13.76 2.79
N TYR A 141 8.12 -12.66 2.04
CA TYR A 141 8.19 -11.31 2.61
C TYR A 141 6.79 -10.77 2.96
N ARG A 142 6.55 -10.54 4.24
CA ARG A 142 5.31 -9.93 4.73
C ARG A 142 5.44 -8.42 4.74
N ILE A 143 5.05 -7.79 3.66
CA ILE A 143 5.08 -6.34 3.54
C ILE A 143 3.65 -5.80 3.48
N PRO A 144 3.28 -4.83 4.34
CA PRO A 144 1.97 -4.19 4.32
C PRO A 144 1.62 -3.58 2.97
N LEU A 145 0.35 -3.69 2.58
CA LEU A 145 -0.18 -3.01 1.41
C LEU A 145 -0.58 -1.58 1.77
N VAL A 146 -0.10 -0.62 0.98
CA VAL A 146 -0.40 0.80 1.10
C VAL A 146 -1.08 1.27 -0.19
N GLY A 147 -2.02 2.17 -0.11
CA GLY A 147 -2.60 2.88 -1.26
C GLY A 147 -2.14 4.33 -1.29
N GLY A 148 -1.77 4.82 -2.44
CA GLY A 148 -1.41 6.22 -2.65
C GLY A 148 -1.91 6.73 -3.99
N THR A 149 -1.93 8.04 -4.17
CA THR A 149 -2.51 8.67 -5.36
C THR A 149 -1.47 8.96 -6.42
N ASP A 150 -0.21 9.10 -6.05
CA ASP A 150 0.88 9.60 -6.91
C ASP A 150 0.43 10.88 -7.67
N LYS A 151 -0.10 11.83 -6.89
CA LYS A 151 -0.69 13.05 -7.44
C LYS A 151 0.40 14.04 -7.83
N MET A 152 0.58 14.24 -9.13
CA MET A 152 1.53 15.21 -9.69
C MET A 152 0.86 16.40 -10.38
N SER A 153 -0.47 16.41 -10.51
CA SER A 153 -1.20 17.46 -11.23
C SER A 153 -2.55 17.76 -10.58
N ALA A 154 -3.17 18.89 -10.93
CA ALA A 154 -4.42 19.34 -10.33
C ALA A 154 -5.64 18.51 -10.71
N ASP A 155 -5.58 17.77 -11.82
CA ASP A 155 -6.65 16.91 -12.31
C ASP A 155 -6.77 15.57 -11.56
N VAL A 156 -5.77 15.21 -10.74
CA VAL A 156 -5.82 14.02 -9.90
C VAL A 156 -6.33 14.40 -8.49
N THR A 157 -7.43 13.80 -8.06
CA THR A 157 -8.00 14.03 -6.74
C THR A 157 -7.13 13.39 -5.65
N VAL A 158 -6.80 14.15 -4.61
CA VAL A 158 -6.08 13.61 -3.43
C VAL A 158 -6.88 12.47 -2.81
N GLY A 159 -6.25 11.35 -2.53
CA GLY A 159 -6.90 10.18 -1.93
C GLY A 159 -7.79 9.40 -2.90
N LEU A 160 -7.62 9.55 -4.21
CA LEU A 160 -8.28 8.70 -5.21
C LEU A 160 -7.97 7.21 -4.97
N SER A 161 -6.72 6.90 -4.69
CA SER A 161 -6.32 5.66 -4.05
C SER A 161 -5.76 6.00 -2.67
N ARG A 162 -6.20 5.30 -1.63
CA ARG A 162 -5.89 5.62 -0.25
C ARG A 162 -5.65 4.39 0.59
N THR A 163 -4.92 4.58 1.67
CA THR A 163 -4.70 3.58 2.71
C THR A 163 -5.72 3.77 3.82
N TYR A 164 -6.35 2.69 4.23
CA TYR A 164 -7.05 2.60 5.51
C TYR A 164 -6.17 1.81 6.47
N ALA A 165 -5.91 2.35 7.65
CA ALA A 165 -5.15 1.67 8.69
C ALA A 165 -6.00 1.55 9.94
N ARG A 166 -6.01 0.37 10.57
CA ARG A 166 -6.75 0.10 11.80
C ARG A 166 -5.85 0.26 13.00
N LEU A 167 -6.12 1.23 13.83
CA LEU A 167 -5.46 1.38 15.12
C LEU A 167 -5.88 0.26 16.08
N PRO A 168 -4.97 -0.23 16.95
CA PRO A 168 -5.34 -1.11 18.05
C PRO A 168 -6.41 -0.49 18.95
N GLU A 169 -7.24 -1.33 19.55
CA GLU A 169 -8.29 -0.87 20.45
C GLU A 169 -7.71 -0.10 21.64
N GLY A 170 -8.33 1.03 21.96
CA GLY A 170 -7.88 1.93 23.04
C GLY A 170 -6.70 2.84 22.69
N GLN A 171 -6.13 2.72 21.50
CA GLN A 171 -5.08 3.62 21.03
C GLN A 171 -5.68 4.89 20.40
N SER A 172 -5.21 6.05 20.84
CA SER A 172 -5.62 7.34 20.26
C SER A 172 -5.06 7.51 18.85
N PHE A 173 -5.80 8.22 18.00
CA PHE A 173 -5.31 8.63 16.70
C PHE A 173 -4.28 9.75 16.84
N ASP A 174 -3.10 9.49 16.30
CA ASP A 174 -2.07 10.46 15.95
C ASP A 174 -1.27 9.91 14.76
N TYR A 175 -0.38 10.72 14.20
CA TYR A 175 0.38 10.34 13.01
C TYR A 175 1.31 9.14 13.24
N ASP A 176 2.01 9.10 14.38
CA ASP A 176 2.94 8.03 14.70
C ASP A 176 2.23 6.69 14.91
N ASN A 177 1.07 6.72 15.59
CA ASN A 177 0.25 5.53 15.79
C ASN A 177 -0.34 5.04 14.47
N TRP A 178 -0.70 5.96 13.57
CA TRP A 178 -1.14 5.60 12.23
C TRP A 178 -0.01 4.92 11.43
N CYS A 179 1.21 5.48 11.42
CA CYS A 179 2.38 4.86 10.76
C CYS A 179 2.68 3.47 11.32
N LYS A 180 2.61 3.29 12.65
CA LYS A 180 2.78 1.97 13.29
C LYS A 180 1.69 0.97 12.87
N ALA A 181 0.44 1.42 12.77
CA ALA A 181 -0.66 0.58 12.29
C ALA A 181 -0.43 0.15 10.83
N VAL A 182 0.07 1.06 9.98
CA VAL A 182 0.47 0.73 8.61
C VAL A 182 1.60 -0.30 8.62
N ALA A 183 2.69 -0.05 9.32
CA ALA A 183 3.84 -0.95 9.38
C ALA A 183 3.51 -2.34 9.98
N SER A 184 2.45 -2.44 10.81
CA SER A 184 1.96 -3.72 11.33
C SER A 184 1.12 -4.53 10.32
N GLY A 185 0.80 -3.98 9.14
CA GLY A 185 -0.02 -4.64 8.12
C GLY A 185 -1.53 -4.59 8.40
N ARG A 186 -1.99 -3.79 9.36
CA ARG A 186 -3.42 -3.59 9.62
C ARG A 186 -4.05 -2.62 8.64
N THR A 187 -3.85 -2.88 7.36
CA THR A 187 -4.18 -1.96 6.26
C THR A 187 -4.95 -2.64 5.15
N PHE A 188 -5.71 -1.81 4.43
CA PHE A 188 -6.13 -2.13 3.07
C PHE A 188 -6.02 -0.87 2.20
N ALA A 189 -5.78 -1.07 0.91
CA ALA A 189 -5.78 -0.02 -0.09
C ALA A 189 -7.13 0.02 -0.81
N SER A 190 -7.65 1.21 -1.10
CA SER A 190 -8.95 1.36 -1.75
C SER A 190 -9.05 2.62 -2.60
N SER A 191 -9.79 2.50 -3.69
CA SER A 191 -10.28 3.62 -4.51
C SER A 191 -11.80 3.86 -4.33
N GLY A 192 -12.38 3.35 -3.23
CA GLY A 192 -13.81 3.56 -2.90
C GLY A 192 -14.38 2.55 -1.94
N PRO A 193 -14.36 1.24 -2.23
CA PRO A 193 -14.93 0.22 -1.34
C PRO A 193 -14.20 0.12 0.00
N ILE A 194 -14.95 -0.19 1.06
CA ILE A 194 -14.41 -0.63 2.34
C ILE A 194 -14.45 -2.15 2.36
N ILE A 195 -13.29 -2.78 2.57
CA ILE A 195 -13.14 -4.23 2.62
C ILE A 195 -12.75 -4.69 4.02
N ARG A 196 -13.26 -5.86 4.41
CA ARG A 196 -12.91 -6.54 5.67
C ARG A 196 -12.60 -7.99 5.37
N LEU A 197 -11.66 -8.55 6.09
CA LEU A 197 -11.28 -9.95 6.02
C LEU A 197 -10.96 -10.43 7.43
N THR A 198 -11.50 -11.60 7.78
CA THR A 198 -11.07 -12.35 8.96
C THR A 198 -10.83 -13.81 8.59
N VAL A 199 -9.87 -14.45 9.28
CA VAL A 199 -9.54 -15.86 9.13
C VAL A 199 -9.51 -16.49 10.52
N ASP A 200 -10.44 -17.39 10.82
CA ASP A 200 -10.68 -17.92 12.18
C ASP A 200 -10.70 -16.81 13.26
N GLY A 201 -11.34 -15.67 12.92
CA GLY A 201 -11.43 -14.50 13.79
C GLY A 201 -10.19 -13.61 13.84
N HIS A 202 -9.09 -13.97 13.21
CA HIS A 202 -7.90 -13.13 13.06
C HIS A 202 -8.10 -12.07 11.97
N ASP A 203 -7.67 -10.85 12.24
CA ASP A 203 -7.82 -9.69 11.35
C ASP A 203 -6.63 -9.55 10.38
N ILE A 204 -6.77 -8.66 9.38
CA ILE A 204 -5.67 -8.32 8.46
C ILE A 204 -4.43 -7.88 9.25
N GLY A 205 -3.25 -8.29 8.78
CA GLY A 205 -1.97 -8.08 9.45
C GLY A 205 -1.63 -9.13 10.52
N ASP A 206 -2.58 -9.95 10.95
CA ASP A 206 -2.34 -11.01 11.93
C ASP A 206 -1.68 -12.26 11.31
N THR A 207 -1.18 -13.13 12.19
CA THR A 207 -0.70 -14.46 11.83
C THR A 207 -1.44 -15.49 12.65
N LEU A 208 -2.14 -16.40 11.97
CA LEU A 208 -2.77 -17.56 12.56
C LEU A 208 -1.78 -18.73 12.61
N GLN A 209 -1.60 -19.35 13.78
CA GLN A 209 -0.82 -20.55 13.96
C GLN A 209 -1.74 -21.76 14.00
N ILE A 210 -1.50 -22.76 13.15
CA ILE A 210 -2.22 -24.02 13.12
C ILE A 210 -1.25 -25.20 13.26
N SER A 211 -1.75 -26.32 13.79
CA SER A 211 -0.92 -27.49 14.10
C SER A 211 -0.51 -28.34 12.90
N GLY A 212 -1.12 -28.12 11.74
CA GLY A 212 -0.86 -28.87 10.50
C GLY A 212 -1.92 -28.62 9.45
N PRO A 213 -1.90 -29.36 8.31
CA PRO A 213 -2.87 -29.21 7.24
C PRO A 213 -4.30 -29.30 7.73
N GLY A 214 -5.18 -28.44 7.19
CA GLY A 214 -6.57 -28.36 7.61
C GLY A 214 -7.37 -27.37 6.79
N SER A 215 -8.42 -26.82 7.38
CA SER A 215 -9.17 -25.72 6.80
C SER A 215 -9.38 -24.60 7.81
N VAL A 216 -9.44 -23.38 7.32
CA VAL A 216 -9.70 -22.16 8.09
C VAL A 216 -10.99 -21.52 7.62
N GLN A 217 -11.78 -20.98 8.54
CA GLN A 217 -12.97 -20.21 8.21
C GLN A 217 -12.57 -18.81 7.77
N VAL A 218 -12.91 -18.45 6.55
CA VAL A 218 -12.64 -17.13 5.98
C VAL A 218 -13.93 -16.37 5.80
N GLU A 219 -14.00 -15.18 6.36
CA GLU A 219 -15.11 -14.27 6.18
C GLU A 219 -14.60 -12.96 5.56
N ALA A 220 -15.27 -12.52 4.49
CA ALA A 220 -14.96 -11.25 3.86
C ALA A 220 -16.23 -10.44 3.56
N THR A 221 -16.14 -9.13 3.67
CA THR A 221 -17.18 -8.20 3.26
C THR A 221 -16.59 -7.05 2.47
N ALA A 222 -17.33 -6.59 1.46
CA ALA A 222 -17.02 -5.37 0.74
C ALA A 222 -18.27 -4.48 0.69
N GLU A 223 -18.12 -3.21 1.04
CA GLU A 223 -19.19 -2.20 1.04
C GLU A 223 -18.74 -0.97 0.27
N SER A 224 -19.64 -0.36 -0.53
CA SER A 224 -19.31 0.81 -1.33
C SER A 224 -20.55 1.64 -1.64
N ILE A 225 -20.37 2.93 -1.80
CA ILE A 225 -21.39 3.83 -2.38
C ILE A 225 -21.57 3.61 -3.88
N PHE A 226 -20.61 2.97 -4.54
CA PHE A 226 -20.64 2.59 -5.94
C PHE A 226 -20.85 1.08 -6.09
N PRO A 227 -21.43 0.62 -7.22
CA PRO A 227 -21.58 -0.81 -7.44
C PRO A 227 -20.23 -1.53 -7.53
N ILE A 228 -20.10 -2.62 -6.78
CA ILE A 228 -19.02 -3.60 -6.87
C ILE A 228 -19.59 -4.89 -7.47
N TYR A 229 -18.78 -5.61 -8.24
CA TYR A 229 -19.20 -6.74 -9.06
C TYR A 229 -18.56 -8.05 -8.62
N SER A 230 -17.45 -7.99 -7.90
CA SER A 230 -16.79 -9.17 -7.36
C SER A 230 -16.24 -8.92 -5.96
N LEU A 231 -16.24 -9.96 -5.14
CA LEU A 231 -15.45 -10.08 -3.92
C LEU A 231 -14.78 -11.44 -3.96
N GLU A 232 -13.47 -11.47 -3.79
CA GLU A 232 -12.63 -12.65 -3.98
C GLU A 232 -11.72 -12.86 -2.78
N ILE A 233 -11.50 -14.12 -2.42
CA ILE A 233 -10.42 -14.55 -1.53
C ILE A 233 -9.30 -15.08 -2.39
N VAL A 234 -8.10 -14.57 -2.12
CA VAL A 234 -6.87 -14.93 -2.83
C VAL A 234 -5.94 -15.64 -1.86
N GLN A 235 -5.43 -16.80 -2.28
CA GLN A 235 -4.41 -17.58 -1.61
C GLN A 235 -3.22 -17.71 -2.58
N GLU A 236 -2.05 -17.24 -2.19
CA GLU A 236 -0.81 -17.34 -3.00
C GLU A 236 -0.92 -16.80 -4.43
N GLY A 237 -1.81 -15.81 -4.64
CA GLY A 237 -2.07 -15.22 -5.95
C GLY A 237 -3.24 -15.85 -6.71
N HIS A 238 -3.79 -16.96 -6.23
CA HIS A 238 -4.92 -17.67 -6.85
C HIS A 238 -6.24 -17.33 -6.17
N VAL A 239 -7.29 -17.11 -6.96
CA VAL A 239 -8.64 -16.96 -6.42
C VAL A 239 -9.16 -18.34 -5.98
N VAL A 240 -9.36 -18.49 -4.67
CA VAL A 240 -9.84 -19.76 -4.06
C VAL A 240 -11.32 -19.72 -3.70
N ALA A 241 -11.89 -18.54 -3.55
CA ALA A 241 -13.35 -18.36 -3.37
C ALA A 241 -13.77 -17.00 -3.94
N SER A 242 -14.99 -16.90 -4.43
CA SER A 242 -15.52 -15.65 -4.98
C SER A 242 -17.03 -15.56 -4.95
N VAL A 243 -17.53 -14.34 -4.84
CA VAL A 243 -18.93 -13.99 -5.08
C VAL A 243 -19.01 -12.89 -6.12
N HIS A 244 -19.95 -13.03 -7.07
CA HIS A 244 -20.14 -12.09 -8.17
C HIS A 244 -21.57 -11.56 -8.21
N SER A 245 -21.71 -10.29 -8.57
CA SER A 245 -23.01 -9.64 -8.84
C SER A 245 -23.07 -9.16 -10.28
N LYS A 246 -23.92 -9.74 -11.11
CA LYS A 246 -24.09 -9.36 -12.52
C LYS A 246 -24.56 -7.90 -12.72
N LYS A 247 -25.27 -7.36 -11.76
CA LYS A 247 -25.85 -6.01 -11.82
C LYS A 247 -25.09 -4.99 -10.99
N GLY A 248 -24.04 -5.45 -10.29
CA GLY A 248 -23.38 -4.70 -9.24
C GLY A 248 -24.19 -4.71 -7.94
N SER A 249 -23.49 -4.60 -6.82
CA SER A 249 -24.06 -4.53 -5.47
C SER A 249 -23.30 -3.48 -4.66
N ARG A 250 -23.96 -2.84 -3.73
CA ARG A 250 -23.29 -1.97 -2.75
C ARG A 250 -22.69 -2.73 -1.59
N ARG A 251 -23.05 -4.01 -1.46
CA ARG A 251 -22.49 -4.90 -0.45
C ARG A 251 -22.39 -6.31 -1.01
N LEU A 252 -21.20 -6.90 -0.86
CA LEU A 252 -20.94 -8.31 -1.10
C LEU A 252 -20.38 -8.94 0.17
N MET A 253 -20.72 -10.20 0.39
CA MET A 253 -20.28 -10.99 1.54
C MET A 253 -19.87 -12.38 1.05
N LEU A 254 -18.82 -12.92 1.65
CA LEU A 254 -18.33 -14.27 1.39
C LEU A 254 -17.91 -14.89 2.72
N SER A 255 -18.31 -16.16 2.91
CA SER A 255 -17.97 -16.95 4.09
C SER A 255 -17.72 -18.38 3.63
N GLU A 256 -16.46 -18.83 3.68
CA GLU A 256 -16.02 -20.11 3.13
C GLU A 256 -14.96 -20.77 3.99
N ASN A 257 -14.88 -22.09 3.94
CA ASN A 257 -13.79 -22.87 4.49
C ASN A 257 -12.70 -23.06 3.43
N ILE A 258 -11.54 -22.53 3.66
CA ILE A 258 -10.40 -22.61 2.73
C ILE A 258 -9.40 -23.64 3.24
N THR A 259 -9.02 -24.56 2.35
CA THR A 259 -8.01 -25.58 2.65
C THR A 259 -6.63 -24.93 2.73
N VAL A 260 -5.87 -25.34 3.74
CA VAL A 260 -4.49 -24.89 3.98
C VAL A 260 -3.62 -26.13 4.18
N ASP A 261 -2.74 -26.37 3.23
CA ASP A 261 -1.87 -27.56 3.21
C ASP A 261 -0.44 -27.28 3.69
N ASP A 262 -0.04 -26.01 3.68
CA ASP A 262 1.28 -25.53 4.10
C ASP A 262 1.20 -24.05 4.56
N HIS A 263 2.33 -23.48 4.93
CA HIS A 263 2.44 -22.04 5.19
C HIS A 263 1.89 -21.24 4.02
N THR A 264 0.99 -20.33 4.28
CA THR A 264 0.34 -19.56 3.24
C THR A 264 -0.08 -18.18 3.73
N TRP A 265 -0.64 -17.39 2.84
CA TRP A 265 -1.31 -16.13 3.13
C TRP A 265 -2.64 -16.06 2.41
N LEU A 266 -3.56 -15.34 3.02
CA LEU A 266 -4.89 -15.08 2.47
C LEU A 266 -5.12 -13.56 2.40
N ALA A 267 -5.71 -13.11 1.32
CA ALA A 267 -6.11 -11.72 1.11
C ALA A 267 -7.52 -11.66 0.53
N ALA A 268 -8.22 -10.56 0.77
CA ALA A 268 -9.47 -10.25 0.09
C ALA A 268 -9.27 -9.12 -0.90
N ARG A 269 -9.95 -9.19 -2.05
CA ARG A 269 -10.04 -8.09 -3.00
C ARG A 269 -11.43 -7.99 -3.58
N CYS A 270 -11.83 -6.77 -3.95
CA CYS A 270 -13.10 -6.54 -4.64
C CYS A 270 -12.92 -5.54 -5.77
N GLY A 271 -13.81 -5.56 -6.74
CA GLY A 271 -13.69 -4.66 -7.87
C GLY A 271 -14.96 -4.48 -8.69
N GLY A 272 -14.90 -3.48 -9.58
CA GLY A 272 -15.87 -3.22 -10.62
C GLY A 272 -15.75 -4.19 -11.79
N PRO A 273 -16.58 -4.03 -12.83
CA PRO A 273 -16.64 -4.95 -13.97
C PRO A 273 -15.36 -5.01 -14.80
N GLU A 274 -14.54 -3.97 -14.72
CA GLU A 274 -13.30 -3.84 -15.50
C GLU A 274 -12.04 -3.91 -14.62
N TYR A 275 -12.12 -4.58 -13.48
CA TYR A 275 -11.01 -4.66 -12.53
C TYR A 275 -9.71 -5.17 -13.16
N TYR A 276 -9.80 -6.09 -14.10
CA TYR A 276 -8.66 -6.72 -14.79
C TYR A 276 -8.37 -6.17 -16.19
N THR A 277 -9.25 -5.32 -16.73
CA THR A 277 -8.95 -4.72 -18.03
C THR A 277 -7.85 -3.68 -17.86
N GLU A 278 -6.77 -3.85 -18.62
CA GLU A 278 -5.74 -2.84 -18.76
C GLU A 278 -6.39 -1.55 -19.24
N GLY A 279 -6.69 -0.66 -18.31
CA GLY A 279 -7.03 0.69 -18.71
C GLY A 279 -5.86 1.24 -19.51
N ASN A 280 -6.10 1.72 -20.71
CA ASN A 280 -5.13 2.38 -21.57
C ASN A 280 -4.55 3.63 -20.86
N PHE A 281 -3.63 3.41 -19.93
CA PHE A 281 -2.96 4.48 -19.19
C PHE A 281 -2.02 5.32 -20.06
N ASN A 282 -1.72 4.85 -21.27
CA ASN A 282 -0.94 5.59 -22.27
C ASN A 282 -1.76 6.59 -23.10
N SER A 283 -3.06 6.68 -22.88
CA SER A 283 -3.92 7.54 -23.72
C SER A 283 -4.09 8.97 -23.24
N GLY A 284 -3.52 9.35 -22.07
CA GLY A 284 -3.73 10.68 -21.49
C GLY A 284 -5.18 10.99 -21.11
N GLN A 285 -6.09 10.03 -21.26
CA GLN A 285 -7.47 10.17 -20.84
C GLN A 285 -7.58 9.93 -19.34
N PRO A 286 -8.23 10.82 -18.58
CA PRO A 286 -8.52 10.57 -17.18
C PRO A 286 -9.33 9.27 -17.11
N PRO A 287 -9.04 8.38 -16.13
CA PRO A 287 -9.81 7.17 -15.95
C PRO A 287 -11.27 7.57 -15.77
N SER A 288 -12.16 7.04 -16.62
CA SER A 288 -13.58 7.26 -16.43
C SER A 288 -13.96 6.72 -15.05
N TRP A 289 -14.48 7.58 -14.20
CA TRP A 289 -14.82 7.32 -12.80
C TRP A 289 -15.80 6.15 -12.60
N SER A 290 -16.47 5.73 -13.67
CA SER A 290 -17.57 4.78 -13.64
C SER A 290 -17.17 3.32 -13.47
N HIS A 291 -15.88 2.95 -13.57
CA HIS A 291 -15.51 1.53 -13.76
C HIS A 291 -14.41 0.97 -12.86
N LYS A 292 -13.83 1.76 -11.94
CA LYS A 292 -12.58 1.39 -11.26
C LYS A 292 -12.60 1.44 -9.73
N HIS A 293 -13.76 1.24 -9.11
CA HIS A 293 -13.81 1.16 -7.66
C HIS A 293 -13.37 -0.24 -7.21
N SER A 294 -12.21 -0.31 -6.60
CA SER A 294 -11.63 -1.54 -6.10
C SER A 294 -10.98 -1.35 -4.74
N ALA A 295 -10.85 -2.42 -4.00
CA ALA A 295 -10.08 -2.47 -2.76
C ALA A 295 -9.36 -3.81 -2.65
N SER A 296 -8.21 -3.82 -1.99
CA SER A 296 -7.45 -5.00 -1.66
C SER A 296 -6.93 -4.90 -0.24
N SER A 297 -7.06 -5.99 0.52
CA SER A 297 -6.54 -6.06 1.88
C SER A 297 -5.05 -6.39 1.90
N SER A 298 -4.37 -6.04 2.99
CA SER A 298 -3.19 -6.74 3.44
C SER A 298 -3.54 -8.19 3.80
N ILE A 299 -2.53 -9.01 4.01
CA ILE A 299 -2.70 -10.45 4.22
C ILE A 299 -3.05 -10.79 5.67
N VAL A 300 -3.72 -11.94 5.85
CA VAL A 300 -3.64 -12.75 7.06
C VAL A 300 -2.70 -13.92 6.77
N GLY A 301 -1.57 -13.98 7.46
CA GLY A 301 -0.63 -15.10 7.34
C GLY A 301 -1.19 -16.34 8.08
N VAL A 302 -1.10 -17.51 7.45
CA VAL A 302 -1.40 -18.80 8.09
C VAL A 302 -0.11 -19.61 8.14
N HIS A 303 0.35 -19.94 9.36
CA HIS A 303 1.61 -20.63 9.60
C HIS A 303 1.39 -21.90 10.40
N PHE A 304 2.15 -22.95 10.10
CA PHE A 304 2.14 -24.21 10.82
C PHE A 304 3.17 -24.22 11.94
N ASP A 305 2.80 -24.79 13.09
CA ASP A 305 3.72 -24.89 14.25
C ASP A 305 4.87 -25.90 14.03
N ALA A 306 4.84 -26.68 12.97
CA ALA A 306 5.75 -27.79 12.71
C ALA A 306 7.23 -27.44 12.43
N TRP A 307 7.61 -26.17 12.34
CA TRP A 307 8.98 -25.74 12.09
C TRP A 307 9.81 -25.43 13.35
N ARG A 308 9.36 -25.88 14.52
CA ARG A 308 10.20 -25.90 15.73
C ARG A 308 10.85 -27.28 15.92
N ARG A 309 11.64 -27.73 14.97
CA ARG A 309 12.61 -28.81 15.18
C ARG A 309 13.93 -28.49 14.52
#